data_025c7c3715c5535dab19ddac23dee083
#
_entry.id   025c7c3715c5535dab19ddac23dee083
#
_cell.length_a   1.000
_cell.length_b   1.000
_cell.length_c   1.000
_cell.angle_alpha   90.00
_cell.angle_beta   90.00
_cell.angle_gamma   90.00
#
_symmetry.space_group_name_H-M   'P 1'
#
loop_
_entity.id
_entity.type
_entity.pdbx_description
1 polymer ?
#
loop_
_entity_poly.entity_id
_entity_poly.type
_entity_poly.pdbx_seq_one_letter_code
_entity_poly.pdbx_strand_id
1 'polypeptide(L)'
;VAVALVVVALVAGGLWSARPTSDTASRPAPGFSLTTTAGTTVSLADFRGKPVILYFNEGAGCGSCTQQMAAIEKDTAFQDAGIVVLPIVMNTAEQIKPDLTTFGVTTPYLLDDGTVSKAYETLGKGMHEGLPGHGFVLIDKDGVQRWQGDYPSMWLDPQDLLQEATSRL
;
A
#
# COMPACT_ATOMS: atom_id res chain seq x y z
N VAL A 1 -29.19 -21.09 -23.63
CA VAL A 1 -27.76 -21.16 -23.96
C VAL A 1 -27.14 -19.75 -23.97
N ALA A 2 -27.74 -18.75 -24.62
CA ALA A 2 -27.19 -17.40 -24.71
C ALA A 2 -27.05 -16.70 -23.32
N VAL A 3 -28.06 -16.83 -22.44
CA VAL A 3 -28.02 -16.25 -21.07
C VAL A 3 -26.92 -16.86 -20.24
N ALA A 4 -26.71 -18.18 -20.32
CA ALA A 4 -25.64 -18.86 -19.60
C ALA A 4 -24.25 -18.41 -20.04
N LEU A 5 -24.05 -18.17 -21.34
CA LEU A 5 -22.78 -17.66 -21.87
C LEU A 5 -22.50 -16.23 -21.42
N VAL A 6 -23.52 -15.37 -21.36
CA VAL A 6 -23.38 -13.98 -20.86
C VAL A 6 -23.02 -13.98 -19.37
N VAL A 7 -23.69 -14.79 -18.55
CA VAL A 7 -23.38 -14.91 -17.13
C VAL A 7 -21.95 -15.43 -16.89
N VAL A 8 -21.52 -16.44 -17.64
CA VAL A 8 -20.13 -16.96 -17.56
C VAL A 8 -19.12 -15.89 -17.97
N ALA A 9 -19.39 -15.12 -19.02
CA ALA A 9 -18.51 -14.05 -19.46
C ALA A 9 -18.40 -12.91 -18.43
N LEU A 10 -19.51 -12.52 -17.79
CA LEU A 10 -19.53 -11.49 -16.74
C LEU A 10 -18.80 -11.95 -15.48
N VAL A 11 -19.00 -13.20 -15.06
CA VAL A 11 -18.30 -13.78 -13.90
C VAL A 11 -16.80 -13.91 -14.19
N ALA A 12 -16.42 -14.41 -15.37
CA ALA A 12 -15.03 -14.51 -15.77
C ALA A 12 -14.35 -13.14 -15.86
N GLY A 13 -15.03 -12.14 -16.42
CA GLY A 13 -14.54 -10.76 -16.49
C GLY A 13 -14.36 -10.13 -15.11
N GLY A 14 -15.31 -10.34 -14.20
CA GLY A 14 -15.22 -9.87 -12.82
C GLY A 14 -14.06 -10.52 -12.04
N LEU A 15 -13.87 -11.83 -12.19
CA LEU A 15 -12.75 -12.55 -11.58
C LEU A 15 -11.39 -12.13 -12.16
N TRP A 16 -11.35 -11.74 -13.44
CA TRP A 16 -10.12 -11.26 -14.08
C TRP A 16 -9.69 -9.89 -13.53
N SER A 17 -10.63 -8.95 -13.40
CA SER A 17 -10.36 -7.61 -12.88
C SER A 17 -10.02 -7.56 -11.38
N ALA A 18 -10.38 -8.59 -10.62
CA ALA A 18 -10.06 -8.72 -9.20
C ALA A 18 -8.69 -9.38 -8.92
N ARG A 19 -7.93 -9.71 -9.96
CA ARG A 19 -6.61 -10.36 -9.78
C ARG A 19 -5.57 -9.33 -9.33
N PRO A 20 -4.70 -9.70 -8.39
CA PRO A 20 -3.52 -8.91 -8.08
C PRO A 20 -2.66 -8.70 -9.32
N THR A 21 -2.07 -7.51 -9.43
CA THR A 21 -1.07 -7.20 -10.46
C THR A 21 0.25 -6.89 -9.78
N SER A 22 1.37 -7.20 -10.41
CA SER A 22 2.69 -6.89 -9.89
C SER A 22 3.64 -6.45 -10.98
N ASP A 23 4.56 -5.54 -10.61
CA ASP A 23 5.69 -5.08 -11.42
C ASP A 23 6.99 -5.32 -10.65
N THR A 24 7.97 -5.92 -11.29
CA THR A 24 9.30 -6.24 -10.74
C THR A 24 10.42 -5.43 -11.39
N ALA A 25 10.09 -4.44 -12.22
CA ALA A 25 11.09 -3.58 -12.86
C ALA A 25 11.84 -2.77 -11.80
N SER A 26 13.17 -2.88 -11.81
CA SER A 26 14.03 -2.09 -10.91
C SER A 26 14.22 -0.69 -11.46
N ARG A 27 13.95 0.33 -10.65
CA ARG A 27 14.12 1.74 -10.99
C ARG A 27 14.45 2.57 -9.74
N PRO A 28 15.10 3.73 -9.88
CA PRO A 28 15.23 4.66 -8.76
C PRO A 28 13.84 5.00 -8.21
N ALA A 29 13.65 4.87 -6.90
CA ALA A 29 12.38 5.21 -6.26
C ALA A 29 12.16 6.73 -6.29
N PRO A 30 10.98 7.23 -6.69
CA PRO A 30 10.64 8.65 -6.58
C PRO A 30 10.80 9.14 -5.14
N GLY A 31 11.58 10.20 -4.93
CA GLY A 31 11.74 10.80 -3.61
C GLY A 31 10.48 11.54 -3.15
N PHE A 32 10.28 11.59 -1.85
CA PHE A 32 9.20 12.38 -1.25
C PHE A 32 9.60 12.91 0.13
N SER A 33 8.84 13.89 0.60
CA SER A 33 8.85 14.39 1.97
C SER A 33 7.40 14.75 2.34
N LEU A 34 6.82 14.01 3.28
CA LEU A 34 5.41 14.13 3.67
C LEU A 34 5.26 14.39 5.16
N THR A 35 4.24 15.15 5.54
CA THR A 35 3.82 15.29 6.94
C THR A 35 3.03 14.04 7.36
N THR A 36 3.21 13.61 8.60
CA THR A 36 2.48 12.47 9.16
C THR A 36 1.27 12.91 9.99
N THR A 37 0.40 11.96 10.33
CA THR A 37 -0.70 12.16 11.29
C THR A 37 -0.23 12.57 12.69
N ALA A 38 1.06 12.39 13.01
CA ALA A 38 1.69 12.84 14.25
C ALA A 38 2.28 14.26 14.13
N GLY A 39 2.16 14.92 12.97
CA GLY A 39 2.67 16.27 12.73
C GLY A 39 4.19 16.34 12.48
N THR A 40 4.86 15.20 12.33
CA THR A 40 6.28 15.11 11.96
C THR A 40 6.44 15.03 10.45
N THR A 41 7.58 15.44 9.92
CA THR A 41 7.93 15.26 8.51
C THR A 41 8.77 14.00 8.33
N VAL A 42 8.45 13.20 7.33
CA VAL A 42 9.17 11.97 6.97
C VAL A 42 9.54 12.04 5.49
N SER A 43 10.80 11.78 5.17
CA SER A 43 11.32 11.73 3.81
C SER A 43 11.80 10.32 3.48
N LEU A 44 11.66 9.90 2.22
CA LEU A 44 12.20 8.60 1.79
C LEU A 44 13.73 8.51 2.04
N ALA A 45 14.43 9.64 1.94
CA ALA A 45 15.87 9.71 2.19
C ALA A 45 16.29 9.33 3.62
N ASP A 46 15.38 9.47 4.61
CA ASP A 46 15.63 9.14 6.01
C ASP A 46 15.83 7.62 6.23
N PHE A 47 15.43 6.82 5.25
CA PHE A 47 15.50 5.35 5.28
C PHE A 47 16.66 4.76 4.47
N ARG A 48 17.61 5.57 4.00
CA ARG A 48 18.80 5.03 3.35
C ARG A 48 19.52 4.03 4.24
N GLY A 49 19.90 2.89 3.69
CA GLY A 49 20.49 1.78 4.43
C GLY A 49 19.48 0.78 5.00
N LYS A 50 18.17 1.02 4.84
CA LYS A 50 17.11 0.12 5.29
C LYS A 50 16.10 -0.11 4.17
N PRO A 51 15.59 -1.33 3.98
CA PRO A 51 14.49 -1.57 3.06
C PRO A 51 13.18 -0.97 3.61
N VAL A 52 12.35 -0.46 2.69
CA VAL A 52 11.08 0.18 3.01
C VAL A 52 9.98 -0.42 2.14
N ILE A 53 8.83 -0.67 2.73
CA ILE A 53 7.59 -0.91 2.02
C ILE A 53 6.72 0.33 2.15
N LEU A 54 6.38 0.97 1.03
CA LEU A 54 5.32 1.97 0.97
C LEU A 54 3.99 1.24 0.84
N TYR A 55 3.05 1.52 1.72
CA TYR A 55 1.71 0.98 1.68
C TYR A 55 0.73 2.08 1.28
N PHE A 56 0.38 2.13 -0.01
CA PHE A 56 -0.66 3.00 -0.53
C PHE A 56 -2.04 2.40 -0.30
N ASN A 57 -2.99 3.20 0.13
CA ASN A 57 -4.36 2.73 0.33
C ASN A 57 -5.39 3.87 0.25
N GLU A 58 -6.67 3.52 0.12
CA GLU A 58 -7.75 4.49 -0.06
C GLU A 58 -8.00 5.36 1.20
N GLY A 59 -7.51 4.94 2.36
CA GLY A 59 -7.56 5.71 3.60
C GLY A 59 -8.91 5.67 4.32
N ALA A 60 -9.38 6.84 4.75
CA ALA A 60 -10.58 6.97 5.59
C ALA A 60 -11.82 6.34 4.95
N GLY A 61 -12.52 5.50 5.73
CA GLY A 61 -13.67 4.73 5.28
C GLY A 61 -13.32 3.35 4.69
N CYS A 62 -12.05 3.07 4.39
CA CYS A 62 -11.60 1.74 3.99
C CYS A 62 -11.17 0.91 5.21
N GLY A 63 -12.12 0.27 5.90
CA GLY A 63 -11.82 -0.54 7.09
C GLY A 63 -10.79 -1.64 6.84
N SER A 64 -10.87 -2.32 5.69
CA SER A 64 -9.88 -3.34 5.29
C SER A 64 -8.47 -2.76 5.16
N CYS A 65 -8.35 -1.54 4.64
CA CYS A 65 -7.06 -0.87 4.50
C CYS A 65 -6.41 -0.60 5.88
N THR A 66 -7.20 -0.07 6.82
CA THR A 66 -6.69 0.19 8.17
C THR A 66 -6.42 -1.10 8.94
N GLN A 67 -7.28 -2.14 8.76
CA GLN A 67 -7.05 -3.47 9.32
C GLN A 67 -5.77 -4.12 8.79
N GLN A 68 -5.45 -3.94 7.50
CA GLN A 68 -4.19 -4.40 6.90
C GLN A 68 -2.99 -3.81 7.65
N MET A 69 -2.99 -2.50 7.89
CA MET A 69 -1.88 -1.86 8.63
C MET A 69 -1.82 -2.33 10.08
N ALA A 70 -2.97 -2.51 10.74
CA ALA A 70 -3.03 -3.07 12.09
C ALA A 70 -2.46 -4.49 12.18
N ALA A 71 -2.66 -5.30 11.15
CA ALA A 71 -2.09 -6.65 11.08
C ALA A 71 -0.57 -6.61 10.86
N ILE A 72 -0.09 -5.75 9.97
CA ILE A 72 1.35 -5.54 9.71
C ILE A 72 2.06 -5.04 10.97
N GLU A 73 1.49 -4.04 11.67
CA GLU A 73 2.07 -3.45 12.87
C GLU A 73 2.23 -4.46 14.02
N LYS A 74 1.33 -5.43 14.11
CA LYS A 74 1.38 -6.50 15.13
C LYS A 74 2.36 -7.62 14.79
N ASP A 75 2.79 -7.72 13.55
CA ASP A 75 3.69 -8.76 13.09
C ASP A 75 5.15 -8.33 13.26
N THR A 76 5.81 -8.85 14.30
CA THR A 76 7.22 -8.52 14.59
C THR A 76 8.18 -8.97 13.49
N ALA A 77 7.78 -9.87 12.59
CA ALA A 77 8.65 -10.39 11.55
C ALA A 77 9.14 -9.30 10.57
N PHE A 78 8.37 -8.22 10.36
CA PHE A 78 8.85 -7.06 9.59
C PHE A 78 10.00 -6.35 10.29
N GLN A 79 9.88 -6.16 11.60
CA GLN A 79 10.93 -5.55 12.41
C GLN A 79 12.18 -6.44 12.46
N ASP A 80 12.00 -7.75 12.64
CA ASP A 80 13.09 -8.73 12.68
C ASP A 80 13.83 -8.78 11.32
N ALA A 81 13.11 -8.59 10.20
CA ALA A 81 13.69 -8.45 8.86
C ALA A 81 14.31 -7.06 8.60
N GLY A 82 14.20 -6.12 9.53
CA GLY A 82 14.68 -4.74 9.36
C GLY A 82 13.91 -3.93 8.32
N ILE A 83 12.68 -4.34 7.98
CA ILE A 83 11.83 -3.69 6.98
C ILE A 83 10.92 -2.67 7.67
N VAL A 84 10.92 -1.43 7.17
CA VAL A 84 10.01 -0.38 7.62
C VAL A 84 8.80 -0.33 6.71
N VAL A 85 7.59 -0.28 7.28
CA VAL A 85 6.36 -0.11 6.49
C VAL A 85 5.80 1.29 6.72
N LEU A 86 5.60 2.04 5.65
CA LEU A 86 5.13 3.43 5.65
C LEU A 86 3.74 3.51 4.99
N PRO A 87 2.66 3.63 5.75
CA PRO A 87 1.32 3.81 5.19
C PRO A 87 1.15 5.22 4.64
N ILE A 88 0.61 5.34 3.40
CA ILE A 88 0.40 6.60 2.68
C ILE A 88 -1.06 6.69 2.26
N VAL A 89 -1.70 7.81 2.59
CA VAL A 89 -3.10 8.11 2.26
C VAL A 89 -3.26 9.53 1.75
N MET A 90 -4.33 9.78 0.99
CA MET A 90 -4.68 11.13 0.51
C MET A 90 -5.72 11.84 1.41
N ASN A 91 -5.76 11.48 2.68
CA ASN A 91 -6.65 12.09 3.68
C ASN A 91 -5.91 13.14 4.51
N THR A 92 -6.68 14.02 5.18
CA THR A 92 -6.13 14.80 6.30
C THR A 92 -5.98 13.93 7.54
N ALA A 93 -5.20 14.40 8.52
CA ALA A 93 -5.04 13.71 9.79
C ALA A 93 -6.40 13.52 10.52
N GLU A 94 -7.28 14.52 10.45
CA GLU A 94 -8.60 14.51 11.06
C GLU A 94 -9.51 13.45 10.42
N GLN A 95 -9.41 13.27 9.11
CA GLN A 95 -10.23 12.31 8.36
C GLN A 95 -9.85 10.86 8.68
N ILE A 96 -8.55 10.54 8.77
CA ILE A 96 -8.10 9.15 8.98
C ILE A 96 -8.02 8.74 10.45
N LYS A 97 -7.88 9.67 11.38
CA LYS A 97 -7.71 9.41 12.81
C LYS A 97 -8.81 8.53 13.45
N PRO A 98 -10.11 8.68 13.11
CA PRO A 98 -11.14 7.78 13.65
C PRO A 98 -10.90 6.32 13.30
N ASP A 99 -10.48 6.02 12.07
CA ASP A 99 -10.19 4.65 11.64
C ASP A 99 -8.95 4.10 12.34
N LEU A 100 -7.87 4.89 12.44
CA LEU A 100 -6.67 4.49 13.19
C LEU A 100 -7.00 4.12 14.63
N THR A 101 -7.85 4.93 15.29
CA THR A 101 -8.31 4.67 16.66
C THR A 101 -9.14 3.39 16.74
N THR A 102 -10.08 3.20 15.81
CA THR A 102 -10.98 2.04 15.79
C THR A 102 -10.22 0.72 15.63
N PHE A 103 -9.19 0.69 14.78
CA PHE A 103 -8.40 -0.50 14.51
C PHE A 103 -7.15 -0.62 15.41
N GLY A 104 -6.90 0.37 16.27
CA GLY A 104 -5.78 0.38 17.21
C GLY A 104 -4.42 0.52 16.52
N VAL A 105 -4.36 1.22 15.38
CA VAL A 105 -3.11 1.51 14.66
C VAL A 105 -2.40 2.68 15.34
N THR A 106 -1.11 2.49 15.65
CA THR A 106 -0.25 3.50 16.29
C THR A 106 0.79 4.09 15.33
N THR A 107 1.10 3.38 14.26
CA THR A 107 2.01 3.83 13.19
C THR A 107 1.47 5.11 12.55
N PRO A 108 2.25 6.22 12.54
CA PRO A 108 1.81 7.44 11.87
C PRO A 108 1.66 7.24 10.36
N TYR A 109 0.52 7.68 9.81
CA TYR A 109 0.28 7.67 8.37
C TYR A 109 0.88 8.92 7.72
N LEU A 110 1.47 8.75 6.54
CA LEU A 110 1.97 9.83 5.70
C LEU A 110 0.79 10.40 4.89
N LEU A 111 0.69 11.73 4.89
CA LEU A 111 -0.41 12.47 4.28
C LEU A 111 0.05 13.03 2.93
N ASP A 112 -0.46 12.45 1.85
CA ASP A 112 -0.15 12.81 0.47
C ASP A 112 -1.28 13.67 -0.12
N ASP A 113 -0.93 14.65 -0.94
CA ASP A 113 -1.88 15.44 -1.73
C ASP A 113 -2.18 14.83 -3.10
N GLY A 114 -1.70 13.62 -3.34
CA GLY A 114 -1.78 12.88 -4.61
C GLY A 114 -0.50 12.95 -5.44
N THR A 115 0.45 13.79 -5.08
CA THR A 115 1.71 13.93 -5.82
C THR A 115 2.53 12.65 -5.75
N VAL A 116 2.69 12.08 -4.56
CA VAL A 116 3.45 10.84 -4.36
C VAL A 116 2.70 9.65 -4.93
N SER A 117 1.38 9.55 -4.69
CA SER A 117 0.54 8.49 -5.27
C SER A 117 0.59 8.47 -6.80
N LYS A 118 0.64 9.65 -7.44
CA LYS A 118 0.81 9.77 -8.89
C LYS A 118 2.21 9.35 -9.34
N ALA A 119 3.26 9.76 -8.61
CA ALA A 119 4.65 9.43 -8.96
C ALA A 119 4.91 7.90 -8.89
N TYR A 120 4.22 7.19 -8.01
CA TYR A 120 4.27 5.74 -7.89
C TYR A 120 3.18 5.00 -8.69
N GLU A 121 2.39 5.74 -9.50
CA GLU A 121 1.35 5.17 -10.38
C GLU A 121 0.31 4.32 -9.63
N THR A 122 -0.04 4.73 -8.40
CA THR A 122 -0.99 4.01 -7.55
C THR A 122 -2.43 4.50 -7.65
N LEU A 123 -2.66 5.66 -8.30
CA LEU A 123 -4.01 6.23 -8.45
C LEU A 123 -4.90 5.37 -9.35
N GLY A 124 -6.18 5.26 -8.98
CA GLY A 124 -7.18 4.53 -9.77
C GLY A 124 -6.98 3.01 -9.77
N LYS A 125 -6.20 2.47 -8.83
CA LYS A 125 -5.95 1.02 -8.70
C LYS A 125 -6.91 0.32 -7.72
N GLY A 126 -7.81 1.06 -7.07
CA GLY A 126 -8.83 0.57 -6.15
C GLY A 126 -10.23 0.85 -6.65
N MET A 127 -11.16 1.05 -5.70
CA MET A 127 -12.57 1.34 -6.00
C MET A 127 -12.82 2.79 -6.43
N HIS A 128 -11.90 3.71 -6.11
CA HIS A 128 -12.04 5.14 -6.38
C HIS A 128 -10.91 5.63 -7.31
N GLU A 129 -11.29 6.17 -8.45
CA GLU A 129 -10.37 6.62 -9.51
C GLU A 129 -9.37 7.70 -9.04
N GLY A 130 -9.80 8.58 -8.13
CA GLY A 130 -8.99 9.68 -7.61
C GLY A 130 -8.15 9.33 -6.38
N LEU A 131 -8.20 8.09 -5.90
CA LEU A 131 -7.47 7.63 -4.72
C LEU A 131 -6.46 6.54 -5.09
N PRO A 132 -5.39 6.35 -4.29
CA PRO A 132 -4.52 5.18 -4.45
C PRO A 132 -5.31 3.93 -4.13
N GLY A 133 -5.02 2.85 -4.87
CA GLY A 133 -5.57 1.53 -4.55
C GLY A 133 -4.87 0.89 -3.35
N HIS A 134 -5.23 -0.35 -3.05
CA HIS A 134 -4.57 -1.14 -2.03
C HIS A 134 -3.29 -1.76 -2.60
N GLY A 135 -2.17 -1.08 -2.45
CA GLY A 135 -0.92 -1.45 -3.10
C GLY A 135 0.31 -1.28 -2.22
N PHE A 136 1.35 -2.04 -2.54
CA PHE A 136 2.62 -2.02 -1.85
C PHE A 136 3.76 -1.78 -2.84
N VAL A 137 4.75 -1.00 -2.42
CA VAL A 137 5.97 -0.74 -3.17
C VAL A 137 7.17 -1.05 -2.30
N LEU A 138 8.01 -2.01 -2.74
CA LEU A 138 9.25 -2.35 -2.06
C LEU A 138 10.40 -1.49 -2.59
N ILE A 139 11.11 -0.85 -1.69
CA ILE A 139 12.31 -0.06 -1.97
C ILE A 139 13.44 -0.65 -1.13
N ASP A 140 14.56 -0.96 -1.77
CA ASP A 140 15.72 -1.51 -1.08
C ASP A 140 16.52 -0.45 -0.30
N LYS A 141 17.55 -0.89 0.41
CA LYS A 141 18.44 -0.04 1.20
C LYS A 141 19.17 1.04 0.41
N ASP A 142 19.30 0.85 -0.92
CA ASP A 142 19.98 1.77 -1.83
C ASP A 142 18.98 2.75 -2.49
N GLY A 143 17.69 2.67 -2.14
CA GLY A 143 16.61 3.52 -2.65
C GLY A 143 16.15 3.14 -4.04
N VAL A 144 16.32 1.88 -4.43
CA VAL A 144 15.82 1.33 -5.68
C VAL A 144 14.50 0.60 -5.42
N GLN A 145 13.47 0.96 -6.18
CA GLN A 145 12.22 0.21 -6.20
C GLN A 145 12.47 -1.15 -6.84
N ARG A 146 12.11 -2.22 -6.13
CA ARG A 146 12.33 -3.61 -6.53
C ARG A 146 11.05 -4.32 -6.93
N TRP A 147 9.94 -3.87 -6.42
CA TRP A 147 8.65 -4.49 -6.63
C TRP A 147 7.52 -3.52 -6.31
N GLN A 148 6.41 -3.71 -7.00
CA GLN A 148 5.12 -3.07 -6.71
C GLN A 148 4.01 -4.08 -6.94
N GLY A 149 3.07 -4.17 -6.03
CA GLY A 149 1.89 -5.03 -6.16
C GLY A 149 0.61 -4.29 -5.80
N ASP A 150 -0.42 -4.46 -6.63
CA ASP A 150 -1.76 -3.91 -6.41
C ASP A 150 -2.73 -5.07 -6.10
N TYR A 151 -3.54 -4.89 -5.06
CA TYR A 151 -4.44 -5.92 -4.52
C TYR A 151 -5.88 -5.41 -4.49
N PRO A 152 -6.65 -5.58 -5.57
CA PRO A 152 -8.05 -5.15 -5.64
C PRO A 152 -8.97 -5.83 -4.61
N SER A 153 -8.53 -6.96 -4.02
CA SER A 153 -9.21 -7.63 -2.91
C SER A 153 -9.18 -6.82 -1.61
N MET A 154 -8.43 -5.72 -1.55
CA MET A 154 -8.20 -4.88 -0.35
C MET A 154 -7.57 -5.64 0.81
N TRP A 155 -6.82 -6.73 0.52
CA TRP A 155 -6.10 -7.51 1.52
C TRP A 155 -4.95 -8.31 0.90
N LEU A 156 -3.83 -8.32 1.61
CA LEU A 156 -2.71 -9.25 1.40
C LEU A 156 -2.27 -9.78 2.77
N ASP A 157 -2.13 -11.08 2.91
CA ASP A 157 -1.63 -11.65 4.16
C ASP A 157 -0.25 -11.05 4.51
N PRO A 158 -0.03 -10.57 5.77
CA PRO A 158 1.26 -9.99 6.15
C PRO A 158 2.46 -10.90 5.90
N GLN A 159 2.31 -12.22 6.06
CA GLN A 159 3.38 -13.17 5.78
C GLN A 159 3.68 -13.28 4.28
N ASP A 160 2.65 -13.21 3.42
CA ASP A 160 2.83 -13.18 1.96
C ASP A 160 3.51 -11.87 1.55
N LEU A 161 3.14 -10.72 2.13
CA LEU A 161 3.81 -9.45 1.91
C LEU A 161 5.30 -9.52 2.31
N LEU A 162 5.59 -10.11 3.47
CA LEU A 162 6.96 -10.27 3.96
C LEU A 162 7.78 -11.18 3.04
N GLN A 163 7.18 -12.27 2.57
CA GLN A 163 7.82 -13.18 1.61
C GLN A 163 8.10 -12.48 0.27
N GLU A 164 7.13 -11.71 -0.25
CA GLU A 164 7.32 -10.90 -1.46
C GLU A 164 8.49 -9.92 -1.30
N ALA A 165 8.58 -9.25 -0.15
CA ALA A 165 9.65 -8.31 0.13
C ALA A 165 11.00 -8.99 0.28
N THR A 166 11.12 -10.00 1.16
CA THR A 166 12.41 -10.65 1.49
C THR A 166 13.00 -11.42 0.32
N SER A 167 12.17 -11.94 -0.59
CA SER A 167 12.63 -12.65 -1.80
C SER A 167 13.29 -11.73 -2.84
N ARG A 168 13.19 -10.40 -2.68
CA ARG A 168 13.67 -9.38 -3.65
C ARG A 168 14.72 -8.43 -3.08
N LEU A 169 15.09 -8.60 -1.82
CA LEU A 169 16.15 -7.84 -1.17
C LEU A 169 17.49 -8.58 -1.22
#